data_374d2b39da71887fdd5d44d7388858cc
#
_entry.id   374d2b39da71887fdd5d44d7388858cc
#
_cell.length_a   1.000
_cell.length_b   1.000
_cell.length_c   1.000
_cell.angle_alpha   90.00
_cell.angle_beta   90.00
_cell.angle_gamma   90.00
#
_symmetry.space_group_name_H-M   'P 1'
#
loop_
_entity.id
_entity.type
_entity.pdbx_description
1 polymer ?
#
loop_
_entity_poly.entity_id
_entity_poly.type
_entity_poly.pdbx_seq_one_letter_code
_entity_poly.pdbx_strand_id
1 'polypeptide(L)'
;LQEYLKSLGSVAVAFSSGVDSTFLLKAAYDALGDKVIALTARSCSFPERELQEAINFTKDLHVPHEIFDSEELKNKEFSENPANRCYICKREIFSKMKEIADKMGMKEVIEGSNIDDLGDYRPGLAAIEELGIKSPLRYAGLAKNEIRELSKDLGLETWDKQSFACLASRIPYGQRITEEKLKMVDEAEQLLLSMGFRQVRVRHHENLARIEINESQFPLIMKKETRELIYNRCREIGFIYVSLDLLGYRTGSMNETLDV
;
A
#
# COMPACT_ATOMS: atom_id res chain seq x y z
N LEU A 1 -21.16 -8.06 -6.64
CA LEU A 1 -20.54 -6.89 -6.01
C LEU A 1 -21.56 -5.75 -5.88
N GLN A 2 -22.18 -5.28 -6.97
CA GLN A 2 -23.09 -4.13 -6.98
C GLN A 2 -24.29 -4.27 -6.01
N GLU A 3 -24.93 -5.44 -5.98
CA GLU A 3 -26.04 -5.70 -5.06
C GLU A 3 -25.62 -5.65 -3.59
N TYR A 4 -24.43 -6.20 -3.29
CA TYR A 4 -23.89 -6.16 -1.95
C TYR A 4 -23.58 -4.72 -1.52
N LEU A 5 -22.93 -3.93 -2.39
CA LEU A 5 -22.68 -2.50 -2.10
C LEU A 5 -23.97 -1.73 -1.83
N LYS A 6 -25.02 -1.94 -2.64
CA LYS A 6 -26.34 -1.31 -2.42
C LYS A 6 -26.95 -1.69 -1.07
N SER A 7 -26.75 -2.93 -0.61
CA SER A 7 -27.27 -3.39 0.68
C SER A 7 -26.60 -2.71 1.87
N LEU A 8 -25.37 -2.19 1.73
CA LEU A 8 -24.65 -1.45 2.78
C LEU A 8 -25.22 -0.04 3.02
N GLY A 9 -25.91 0.53 2.03
CA GLY A 9 -26.65 1.80 2.13
C GLY A 9 -25.81 3.04 1.99
N SER A 10 -24.75 3.25 2.81
CA SER A 10 -23.75 4.30 2.67
C SER A 10 -22.40 3.83 3.19
N VAL A 11 -21.32 4.19 2.52
CA VAL A 11 -20.00 3.63 2.82
C VAL A 11 -18.87 4.66 2.86
N ALA A 12 -17.93 4.45 3.77
CA ALA A 12 -16.62 5.08 3.76
C ALA A 12 -15.60 4.06 3.23
N VAL A 13 -14.94 4.37 2.14
CA VAL A 13 -13.96 3.49 1.48
C VAL A 13 -12.57 3.80 1.99
N ALA A 14 -11.88 2.82 2.57
CA ALA A 14 -10.45 2.92 2.88
C ALA A 14 -9.67 2.97 1.56
N PHE A 15 -9.19 4.15 1.19
CA PHE A 15 -8.67 4.44 -0.13
C PHE A 15 -7.17 4.70 -0.12
N SER A 16 -6.42 3.92 -0.92
CA SER A 16 -4.96 3.98 -1.02
C SER A 16 -4.44 4.20 -2.44
N SER A 17 -5.31 4.57 -3.40
CA SER A 17 -5.00 4.67 -4.83
C SER A 17 -4.37 3.42 -5.47
N GLY A 18 -4.38 2.29 -4.77
CA GLY A 18 -4.01 0.98 -5.34
C GLY A 18 -5.11 0.41 -6.25
N VAL A 19 -4.79 -0.61 -7.05
CA VAL A 19 -5.73 -1.24 -8.00
C VAL A 19 -7.06 -1.60 -7.33
N ASP A 20 -7.01 -2.34 -6.22
CA ASP A 20 -8.21 -2.86 -5.55
C ASP A 20 -9.05 -1.75 -4.94
N SER A 21 -8.43 -0.81 -4.23
CA SER A 21 -9.14 0.29 -3.58
C SER A 21 -9.73 1.27 -4.61
N THR A 22 -9.05 1.47 -5.75
CA THR A 22 -9.56 2.32 -6.85
C THR A 22 -10.76 1.68 -7.52
N PHE A 23 -10.68 0.39 -7.83
CA PHE A 23 -11.81 -0.35 -8.35
C PHE A 23 -12.99 -0.37 -7.38
N LEU A 24 -12.73 -0.62 -6.09
CA LEU A 24 -13.76 -0.63 -5.06
C LEU A 24 -14.44 0.74 -4.92
N LEU A 25 -13.66 1.84 -4.90
CA LEU A 25 -14.21 3.19 -4.80
C LEU A 25 -15.10 3.52 -6.01
N LYS A 26 -14.65 3.20 -7.22
CA LYS A 26 -15.45 3.37 -8.44
C LYS A 26 -16.73 2.54 -8.41
N ALA A 27 -16.64 1.25 -8.06
CA ALA A 27 -17.78 0.37 -7.96
C ALA A 27 -18.80 0.81 -6.89
N ALA A 28 -18.30 1.33 -5.75
CA ALA A 28 -19.14 1.87 -4.69
C ALA A 28 -19.86 3.14 -5.15
N TYR A 29 -19.15 4.05 -5.82
CA TYR A 29 -19.74 5.26 -6.38
C TYR A 29 -20.81 4.96 -7.41
N ASP A 30 -20.57 4.01 -8.32
CA ASP A 30 -21.55 3.59 -9.33
C ASP A 30 -22.81 2.93 -8.70
N ALA A 31 -22.65 2.29 -7.54
CA ALA A 31 -23.76 1.64 -6.84
C ALA A 31 -24.58 2.59 -5.96
N LEU A 32 -23.94 3.57 -5.32
CA LEU A 32 -24.49 4.33 -4.19
C LEU A 32 -24.53 5.85 -4.43
N GLY A 33 -23.82 6.35 -5.47
CA GLY A 33 -23.76 7.79 -5.77
C GLY A 33 -23.17 8.60 -4.62
N ASP A 34 -23.86 9.65 -4.20
CA ASP A 34 -23.42 10.59 -3.15
C ASP A 34 -23.33 9.99 -1.74
N LYS A 35 -23.67 8.69 -1.58
CA LYS A 35 -23.56 7.99 -0.29
C LYS A 35 -22.22 7.29 -0.11
N VAL A 36 -21.18 7.78 -0.78
CA VAL A 36 -19.80 7.27 -0.72
C VAL A 36 -18.85 8.39 -0.35
N ILE A 37 -17.94 8.11 0.58
CA ILE A 37 -16.78 8.96 0.87
C ILE A 37 -15.50 8.13 0.77
N ALA A 38 -14.39 8.77 0.42
CA ALA A 38 -13.07 8.17 0.47
C ALA A 38 -12.35 8.61 1.75
N LEU A 39 -11.68 7.67 2.42
CA LEU A 39 -10.84 7.95 3.59
C LEU A 39 -9.40 7.51 3.32
N THR A 40 -8.45 8.42 3.44
CA THR A 40 -7.02 8.13 3.27
C THR A 40 -6.25 8.51 4.52
N ALA A 41 -5.50 7.56 5.07
CA ALA A 41 -4.55 7.82 6.15
C ALA A 41 -3.24 8.35 5.55
N ARG A 42 -2.88 9.60 5.87
CA ARG A 42 -1.56 10.15 5.56
C ARG A 42 -0.57 9.71 6.62
N SER A 43 0.50 9.05 6.21
CA SER A 43 1.54 8.58 7.12
C SER A 43 2.92 8.61 6.45
N CYS A 44 3.98 8.61 7.24
CA CYS A 44 5.34 8.50 6.71
C CYS A 44 5.66 7.14 6.07
N SER A 45 4.83 6.12 6.30
CA SER A 45 4.92 4.82 5.63
C SER A 45 4.12 4.72 4.33
N PHE A 46 3.40 5.81 3.98
CA PHE A 46 2.60 5.95 2.75
C PHE A 46 3.19 7.08 1.88
N PRO A 47 3.74 6.79 0.70
CA PRO A 47 4.41 7.80 -0.11
C PRO A 47 3.51 8.95 -0.54
N GLU A 48 4.06 10.15 -0.59
CA GLU A 48 3.34 11.36 -0.99
C GLU A 48 2.75 11.26 -2.40
N ARG A 49 3.44 10.56 -3.33
CA ARG A 49 2.91 10.32 -4.69
C ARG A 49 1.59 9.55 -4.69
N GLU A 50 1.48 8.53 -3.82
CA GLU A 50 0.26 7.73 -3.69
C GLU A 50 -0.89 8.58 -3.12
N LEU A 51 -0.56 9.46 -2.18
CA LEU A 51 -1.53 10.41 -1.62
C LEU A 51 -2.02 11.40 -2.69
N GLN A 52 -1.11 11.94 -3.51
CA GLN A 52 -1.47 12.86 -4.59
C GLN A 52 -2.34 12.18 -5.66
N GLU A 53 -2.05 10.93 -6.01
CA GLU A 53 -2.89 10.15 -6.91
C GLU A 53 -4.28 9.91 -6.31
N ALA A 54 -4.36 9.62 -5.00
CA ALA A 54 -5.64 9.47 -4.31
C ALA A 54 -6.48 10.76 -4.37
N ILE A 55 -5.85 11.92 -4.14
CA ILE A 55 -6.50 13.23 -4.23
C ILE A 55 -7.03 13.49 -5.65
N ASN A 56 -6.20 13.25 -6.66
CA ASN A 56 -6.58 13.49 -8.04
C ASN A 56 -7.75 12.58 -8.45
N PHE A 57 -7.66 11.29 -8.15
CA PHE A 57 -8.71 10.34 -8.51
C PHE A 57 -10.07 10.66 -7.86
N THR A 58 -10.08 10.99 -6.57
CA THR A 58 -11.33 11.34 -5.87
C THR A 58 -11.93 12.64 -6.39
N LYS A 59 -11.09 13.61 -6.76
CA LYS A 59 -11.51 14.86 -7.39
C LYS A 59 -12.15 14.61 -8.74
N ASP A 60 -11.54 13.78 -9.59
CA ASP A 60 -12.06 13.46 -10.93
C ASP A 60 -13.35 12.65 -10.85
N LEU A 61 -13.46 11.77 -9.86
CA LEU A 61 -14.68 10.99 -9.61
C LEU A 61 -15.77 11.78 -8.86
N HIS A 62 -15.47 12.99 -8.38
CA HIS A 62 -16.37 13.85 -7.58
C HIS A 62 -16.82 13.18 -6.27
N VAL A 63 -15.97 12.38 -5.65
CA VAL A 63 -16.23 11.74 -4.35
C VAL A 63 -15.62 12.57 -3.23
N PRO A 64 -16.37 12.88 -2.17
CA PRO A 64 -15.81 13.53 -0.99
C PRO A 64 -14.65 12.71 -0.42
N HIS A 65 -13.53 13.37 -0.13
CA HIS A 65 -12.30 12.73 0.32
C HIS A 65 -11.82 13.36 1.62
N GLU A 66 -11.78 12.57 2.69
CA GLU A 66 -11.22 12.95 3.97
C GLU A 66 -9.84 12.33 4.14
N ILE A 67 -8.85 13.19 4.40
CA ILE A 67 -7.46 12.79 4.65
C ILE A 67 -7.15 13.07 6.11
N PHE A 68 -6.69 12.08 6.83
CA PHE A 68 -6.33 12.23 8.24
C PHE A 68 -4.91 11.74 8.51
N ASP A 69 -4.24 12.37 9.46
CA ASP A 69 -2.90 11.96 9.86
C ASP A 69 -2.95 10.67 10.68
N SER A 70 -2.17 9.69 10.23
CA SER A 70 -1.88 8.49 11.01
C SER A 70 -0.60 8.72 11.81
N GLU A 71 -0.65 8.43 13.08
CA GLU A 71 0.45 8.66 14.02
C GLU A 71 1.14 7.33 14.41
N GLU A 72 1.13 6.35 13.52
CA GLU A 72 1.62 4.99 13.80
C GLU A 72 3.04 4.94 14.35
N LEU A 73 3.94 5.85 13.97
CA LEU A 73 5.30 5.92 14.54
C LEU A 73 5.36 6.40 15.98
N LYS A 74 4.31 7.10 16.47
CA LYS A 74 4.19 7.43 17.88
C LYS A 74 3.82 6.20 18.72
N ASN A 75 3.23 5.20 18.10
CA ASN A 75 2.97 3.91 18.72
C ASN A 75 4.29 3.14 18.85
N LYS A 76 4.77 2.99 20.09
CA LYS A 76 6.03 2.31 20.39
C LYS A 76 6.01 0.85 19.92
N GLU A 77 4.87 0.16 20.10
CA GLU A 77 4.71 -1.22 19.69
C GLU A 77 4.88 -1.37 18.17
N PHE A 78 4.29 -0.48 17.37
CA PHE A 78 4.50 -0.46 15.91
C PHE A 78 5.94 -0.14 15.53
N SER A 79 6.53 0.89 16.16
CA SER A 79 7.87 1.35 15.81
C SER A 79 8.98 0.33 16.12
N GLU A 80 8.77 -0.60 17.04
CA GLU A 80 9.66 -1.73 17.32
C GLU A 80 9.60 -2.81 16.24
N ASN A 81 8.69 -2.71 15.27
CA ASN A 81 8.59 -3.55 14.08
C ASN A 81 8.43 -5.06 14.37
N PRO A 82 7.46 -5.46 15.19
CA PRO A 82 7.19 -6.87 15.44
C PRO A 82 6.60 -7.56 14.21
N ALA A 83 6.59 -8.90 14.20
CA ALA A 83 6.00 -9.68 13.13
C ALA A 83 4.52 -9.31 12.85
N ASN A 84 3.75 -8.98 13.90
CA ASN A 84 2.35 -8.56 13.80
C ASN A 84 2.15 -7.05 13.57
N ARG A 85 3.19 -6.27 13.18
CA ARG A 85 3.09 -4.80 12.99
C ARG A 85 1.89 -4.38 12.12
N CYS A 86 1.54 -5.21 11.11
CA CYS A 86 0.41 -4.91 10.23
C CYS A 86 -0.94 -4.96 10.96
N TYR A 87 -1.09 -5.84 11.95
CA TYR A 87 -2.26 -5.87 12.82
C TYR A 87 -2.35 -4.59 13.65
N ILE A 88 -1.25 -4.20 14.30
CA ILE A 88 -1.18 -3.00 15.16
C ILE A 88 -1.56 -1.75 14.35
N CYS A 89 -0.93 -1.56 13.20
CA CYS A 89 -1.17 -0.44 12.30
C CYS A 89 -2.64 -0.40 11.81
N LYS A 90 -3.14 -1.52 11.28
CA LYS A 90 -4.50 -1.58 10.75
C LYS A 90 -5.55 -1.36 11.82
N ARG A 91 -5.36 -1.93 13.02
CA ARG A 91 -6.28 -1.70 14.14
C ARG A 91 -6.41 -0.21 14.46
N GLU A 92 -5.31 0.54 14.51
CA GLU A 92 -5.30 1.98 14.78
C GLU A 92 -5.96 2.78 13.65
N ILE A 93 -5.52 2.56 12.42
CA ILE A 93 -6.03 3.28 11.23
C ILE A 93 -7.53 3.04 11.04
N PHE A 94 -7.98 1.78 11.06
CA PHE A 94 -9.39 1.46 10.85
C PHE A 94 -10.29 1.86 12.02
N SER A 95 -9.80 1.89 13.26
CA SER A 95 -10.53 2.48 14.37
C SER A 95 -10.80 3.97 14.14
N LYS A 96 -9.79 4.71 13.69
CA LYS A 96 -9.93 6.13 13.35
C LYS A 96 -10.84 6.34 12.13
N MET A 97 -10.75 5.48 11.11
CA MET A 97 -11.67 5.52 9.95
C MET A 97 -13.12 5.32 10.37
N LYS A 98 -13.41 4.41 11.32
CA LYS A 98 -14.76 4.21 11.86
C LYS A 98 -15.27 5.46 12.58
N GLU A 99 -14.44 6.09 13.42
CA GLU A 99 -14.83 7.33 14.10
C GLU A 99 -15.16 8.46 13.11
N ILE A 100 -14.38 8.57 12.01
CA ILE A 100 -14.64 9.56 10.96
C ILE A 100 -15.92 9.21 10.21
N ALA A 101 -16.08 7.95 9.81
CA ALA A 101 -17.27 7.46 9.12
C ALA A 101 -18.55 7.71 9.94
N ASP A 102 -18.54 7.43 11.23
CA ASP A 102 -19.65 7.67 12.15
C ASP A 102 -20.00 9.17 12.22
N LYS A 103 -18.99 10.05 12.35
CA LYS A 103 -19.18 11.52 12.36
C LYS A 103 -19.76 12.05 11.05
N MET A 104 -19.45 11.40 9.93
CA MET A 104 -19.96 11.75 8.60
C MET A 104 -21.27 11.04 8.24
N GLY A 105 -21.84 10.25 9.16
CA GLY A 105 -23.12 9.54 8.97
C GLY A 105 -23.05 8.37 8.00
N MET A 106 -21.85 7.81 7.75
CA MET A 106 -21.69 6.60 6.95
C MET A 106 -21.99 5.37 7.79
N LYS A 107 -22.68 4.39 7.19
CA LYS A 107 -23.10 3.18 7.89
C LYS A 107 -21.99 2.16 8.04
N GLU A 108 -21.15 2.03 7.03
CA GLU A 108 -20.11 1.00 6.97
C GLU A 108 -18.79 1.57 6.50
N VAL A 109 -17.69 1.03 7.03
CA VAL A 109 -16.34 1.20 6.46
C VAL A 109 -16.02 -0.03 5.64
N ILE A 110 -15.54 0.18 4.42
CA ILE A 110 -15.18 -0.89 3.49
C ILE A 110 -13.73 -0.77 3.02
N GLU A 111 -13.10 -1.90 2.69
CA GLU A 111 -11.73 -1.96 2.24
C GLU A 111 -11.53 -2.95 1.09
N GLY A 112 -10.39 -2.87 0.38
CA GLY A 112 -10.15 -3.50 -0.90
C GLY A 112 -9.50 -4.90 -0.85
N SER A 113 -9.57 -5.66 0.25
CA SER A 113 -9.07 -7.05 0.25
C SER A 113 -9.87 -7.93 -0.70
N ASN A 114 -9.17 -8.78 -1.43
CA ASN A 114 -9.71 -9.71 -2.42
C ASN A 114 -9.44 -11.18 -2.01
N ILE A 115 -9.80 -12.17 -2.83
CA ILE A 115 -9.66 -13.58 -2.45
C ILE A 115 -8.21 -14.07 -2.38
N ASP A 116 -7.29 -13.46 -3.16
CA ASP A 116 -5.88 -13.86 -3.15
C ASP A 116 -5.18 -13.45 -1.85
N ASP A 117 -5.80 -12.57 -1.05
CA ASP A 117 -5.29 -12.17 0.25
C ASP A 117 -5.44 -13.25 1.34
N LEU A 118 -6.20 -14.31 1.10
CA LEU A 118 -6.47 -15.38 2.08
C LEU A 118 -5.35 -16.40 2.22
N GLY A 119 -4.41 -16.46 1.28
CA GLY A 119 -3.35 -17.48 1.22
C GLY A 119 -2.00 -17.05 1.81
N ASP A 120 -1.86 -15.85 2.36
CA ASP A 120 -0.58 -15.29 2.82
C ASP A 120 -0.62 -14.96 4.32
N TYR A 121 0.55 -14.86 4.96
CA TYR A 121 0.67 -14.34 6.33
C TYR A 121 0.28 -12.86 6.38
N ARG A 122 -0.98 -12.60 6.73
CA ARG A 122 -1.54 -11.24 6.77
C ARG A 122 -2.21 -10.92 8.11
N PRO A 123 -1.43 -10.71 9.16
CA PRO A 123 -1.98 -10.41 10.50
C PRO A 123 -2.92 -9.20 10.51
N GLY A 124 -2.80 -8.30 9.53
CA GLY A 124 -3.71 -7.16 9.40
C GLY A 124 -5.16 -7.53 9.03
N LEU A 125 -5.44 -8.73 8.52
CA LEU A 125 -6.82 -9.16 8.26
C LEU A 125 -7.60 -9.40 9.56
N ALA A 126 -6.94 -9.90 10.61
CA ALA A 126 -7.56 -10.06 11.92
C ALA A 126 -8.09 -8.73 12.48
N ALA A 127 -7.32 -7.64 12.35
CA ALA A 127 -7.78 -6.31 12.79
C ALA A 127 -9.02 -5.83 12.01
N ILE A 128 -9.09 -6.11 10.71
CA ILE A 128 -10.24 -5.78 9.86
C ILE A 128 -11.50 -6.54 10.32
N GLU A 129 -11.36 -7.83 10.60
CA GLU A 129 -12.46 -8.68 11.07
C GLU A 129 -12.95 -8.28 12.46
N GLU A 130 -12.05 -8.06 13.42
CA GLU A 130 -12.35 -7.60 14.77
C GLU A 130 -13.11 -6.27 14.80
N LEU A 131 -12.75 -5.34 13.90
CA LEU A 131 -13.41 -4.05 13.79
C LEU A 131 -14.70 -4.08 12.96
N GLY A 132 -15.06 -5.22 12.38
CA GLY A 132 -16.26 -5.37 11.56
C GLY A 132 -16.20 -4.66 10.21
N ILE A 133 -15.00 -4.31 9.73
CA ILE A 133 -14.79 -3.68 8.43
C ILE A 133 -15.19 -4.66 7.31
N LYS A 134 -15.90 -4.19 6.31
CA LYS A 134 -16.37 -5.04 5.21
C LYS A 134 -15.36 -5.09 4.07
N SER A 135 -15.22 -6.25 3.44
CA SER A 135 -14.37 -6.50 2.28
C SER A 135 -15.23 -6.92 1.07
N PRO A 136 -15.85 -5.96 0.35
CA PRO A 136 -16.82 -6.26 -0.70
C PRO A 136 -16.24 -7.06 -1.87
N LEU A 137 -14.95 -6.85 -2.21
CA LEU A 137 -14.30 -7.60 -3.29
C LEU A 137 -14.14 -9.07 -2.91
N ARG A 138 -13.72 -9.33 -1.66
CA ARG A 138 -13.60 -10.67 -1.09
C ARG A 138 -14.98 -11.34 -1.00
N TYR A 139 -16.00 -10.61 -0.53
CA TYR A 139 -17.38 -11.11 -0.48
C TYR A 139 -17.90 -11.51 -1.86
N ALA A 140 -17.56 -10.75 -2.90
CA ALA A 140 -17.94 -11.02 -4.28
C ALA A 140 -17.09 -12.13 -4.94
N GLY A 141 -16.09 -12.68 -4.24
CA GLY A 141 -15.22 -13.74 -4.76
C GLY A 141 -14.24 -13.27 -5.84
N LEU A 142 -13.90 -11.97 -5.89
CA LEU A 142 -13.04 -11.41 -6.94
C LEU A 142 -11.57 -11.66 -6.65
N ALA A 143 -10.85 -12.19 -7.64
CA ALA A 143 -9.41 -12.36 -7.66
C ALA A 143 -8.71 -11.11 -8.21
N LYS A 144 -7.42 -10.95 -7.93
CA LYS A 144 -6.61 -9.81 -8.39
C LYS A 144 -6.63 -9.61 -9.89
N ASN A 145 -6.55 -10.71 -10.64
CA ASN A 145 -6.55 -10.66 -12.11
C ASN A 145 -7.91 -10.16 -12.65
N GLU A 146 -9.03 -10.64 -12.09
CA GLU A 146 -10.36 -10.19 -12.46
C GLU A 146 -10.56 -8.70 -12.14
N ILE A 147 -10.07 -8.24 -10.97
CA ILE A 147 -10.11 -6.82 -10.59
C ILE A 147 -9.34 -5.97 -11.60
N ARG A 148 -8.17 -6.44 -12.09
CA ARG A 148 -7.39 -5.74 -13.12
C ARG A 148 -8.12 -5.67 -14.46
N GLU A 149 -8.72 -6.76 -14.91
CA GLU A 149 -9.52 -6.80 -16.13
C GLU A 149 -10.72 -5.85 -16.06
N LEU A 150 -11.49 -5.94 -14.99
CA LEU A 150 -12.62 -5.04 -14.74
C LEU A 150 -12.19 -3.57 -14.62
N SER A 151 -11.06 -3.30 -13.99
CA SER A 151 -10.48 -1.95 -13.90
C SER A 151 -10.13 -1.40 -15.28
N LYS A 152 -9.56 -2.25 -16.14
CA LYS A 152 -9.23 -1.89 -17.52
C LYS A 152 -10.47 -1.58 -18.34
N ASP A 153 -11.51 -2.42 -18.22
CA ASP A 153 -12.78 -2.22 -18.91
C ASP A 153 -13.50 -0.93 -18.48
N LEU A 154 -13.32 -0.53 -17.21
CA LEU A 154 -13.82 0.74 -16.68
C LEU A 154 -12.91 1.95 -17.03
N GLY A 155 -11.80 1.74 -17.74
CA GLY A 155 -10.86 2.79 -18.10
C GLY A 155 -10.06 3.37 -16.91
N LEU A 156 -9.93 2.61 -15.81
CA LEU A 156 -9.16 3.04 -14.64
C LEU A 156 -7.66 2.91 -14.93
N GLU A 157 -6.92 4.00 -14.86
CA GLU A 157 -5.46 4.01 -15.14
C GLU A 157 -4.66 3.10 -14.21
N THR A 158 -5.21 2.78 -13.05
CA THR A 158 -4.57 1.90 -12.06
C THR A 158 -4.58 0.42 -12.41
N TRP A 159 -5.21 -0.01 -13.51
CA TRP A 159 -5.41 -1.41 -13.86
C TRP A 159 -4.10 -2.23 -13.95
N ASP A 160 -3.00 -1.62 -14.43
CA ASP A 160 -1.67 -2.26 -14.50
C ASP A 160 -0.69 -1.77 -13.42
N LYS A 161 -1.19 -0.91 -12.49
CA LYS A 161 -0.38 -0.39 -11.40
C LYS A 161 0.23 -1.52 -10.57
N GLN A 162 1.53 -1.40 -10.31
CA GLN A 162 2.25 -2.38 -9.49
C GLN A 162 1.75 -2.35 -8.04
N SER A 163 1.74 -3.52 -7.40
CA SER A 163 1.37 -3.60 -5.99
C SER A 163 2.35 -2.78 -5.16
N PHE A 164 1.82 -1.77 -4.46
CA PHE A 164 2.60 -0.96 -3.54
C PHE A 164 2.27 -1.39 -2.10
N ALA A 165 3.24 -1.99 -1.43
CA ALA A 165 3.14 -2.29 -0.01
C ALA A 165 3.73 -1.13 0.81
N CYS A 166 3.21 -0.91 2.02
CA CYS A 166 3.69 0.06 3.01
C CYS A 166 5.23 0.08 3.11
N LEU A 167 5.86 1.26 3.14
CA LEU A 167 7.32 1.42 3.23
C LEU A 167 7.93 0.71 4.45
N ALA A 168 7.19 0.58 5.55
CA ALA A 168 7.65 -0.16 6.72
C ALA A 168 8.01 -1.63 6.41
N SER A 169 7.43 -2.22 5.34
CA SER A 169 7.78 -3.57 4.89
C SER A 169 9.20 -3.70 4.33
N ARG A 170 9.92 -2.59 4.13
CA ARG A 170 11.31 -2.57 3.65
C ARG A 170 12.30 -2.71 4.79
N ILE A 171 11.86 -2.59 6.03
CA ILE A 171 12.70 -2.69 7.23
C ILE A 171 12.53 -4.09 7.81
N PRO A 172 13.63 -4.84 8.06
CA PRO A 172 13.58 -6.17 8.65
C PRO A 172 12.85 -6.18 10.00
N TYR A 173 12.10 -7.24 10.26
CA TYR A 173 11.42 -7.41 11.55
C TYR A 173 12.40 -7.30 12.72
N GLY A 174 11.96 -6.68 13.82
CA GLY A 174 12.79 -6.40 14.99
C GLY A 174 13.75 -5.20 14.86
N GLN A 175 13.92 -4.66 13.65
CA GLN A 175 14.64 -3.39 13.47
C GLN A 175 13.66 -2.23 13.57
N ARG A 176 13.98 -1.26 14.41
CA ARG A 176 13.12 -0.11 14.65
C ARG A 176 12.81 0.66 13.37
N ILE A 177 11.52 0.93 13.16
CA ILE A 177 11.03 1.80 12.10
C ILE A 177 11.19 3.25 12.57
N THR A 178 11.82 4.09 11.72
CA THR A 178 11.96 5.52 11.95
C THR A 178 11.57 6.29 10.69
N GLU A 179 11.16 7.52 10.85
CA GLU A 179 10.83 8.40 9.73
C GLU A 179 12.01 8.56 8.76
N GLU A 180 13.23 8.69 9.31
CA GLU A 180 14.46 8.78 8.53
C GLU A 180 14.65 7.55 7.62
N LYS A 181 14.54 6.33 8.17
CA LYS A 181 14.66 5.09 7.37
C LYS A 181 13.59 4.99 6.29
N LEU A 182 12.34 5.36 6.62
CA LEU A 182 11.25 5.35 5.65
C LEU A 182 11.49 6.34 4.51
N LYS A 183 11.98 7.54 4.83
CA LYS A 183 12.36 8.56 3.86
C LYS A 183 13.50 8.08 2.96
N MET A 184 14.56 7.51 3.53
CA MET A 184 15.68 6.95 2.76
C MET A 184 15.20 5.88 1.77
N VAL A 185 14.30 5.01 2.20
CA VAL A 185 13.72 3.97 1.34
C VAL A 185 12.87 4.58 0.23
N ASP A 186 12.00 5.53 0.55
CA ASP A 186 11.13 6.17 -0.44
C ASP A 186 11.93 6.91 -1.49
N GLU A 187 12.92 7.72 -1.09
CA GLU A 187 13.80 8.45 -2.01
C GLU A 187 14.56 7.50 -2.94
N ALA A 188 15.07 6.37 -2.43
CA ALA A 188 15.76 5.38 -3.23
C ALA A 188 14.82 4.64 -4.21
N GLU A 189 13.59 4.27 -3.78
CA GLU A 189 12.60 3.69 -4.68
C GLU A 189 12.13 4.69 -5.75
N GLN A 190 11.94 5.96 -5.40
CA GLN A 190 11.61 7.03 -6.33
C GLN A 190 12.69 7.23 -7.41
N LEU A 191 13.96 7.23 -7.01
CA LEU A 191 15.07 7.28 -7.95
C LEU A 191 14.96 6.16 -9.00
N LEU A 192 14.82 4.91 -8.55
CA LEU A 192 14.73 3.76 -9.44
C LEU A 192 13.51 3.83 -10.36
N LEU A 193 12.35 4.23 -9.83
CA LEU A 193 11.12 4.41 -10.61
C LEU A 193 11.32 5.49 -11.70
N SER A 194 11.96 6.62 -11.37
CA SER A 194 12.26 7.69 -12.34
C SER A 194 13.21 7.26 -13.46
N MET A 195 14.04 6.24 -13.20
CA MET A 195 14.94 5.63 -14.19
C MET A 195 14.25 4.56 -15.05
N GLY A 196 12.93 4.32 -14.88
CA GLY A 196 12.15 3.37 -15.66
C GLY A 196 12.11 1.95 -15.11
N PHE A 197 12.61 1.71 -13.90
CA PHE A 197 12.37 0.45 -13.20
C PHE A 197 10.92 0.39 -12.72
N ARG A 198 10.24 -0.75 -12.89
CA ARG A 198 8.80 -0.85 -12.59
C ARG A 198 8.50 -1.49 -11.25
N GLN A 199 9.01 -2.69 -11.01
CA GLN A 199 8.79 -3.46 -9.79
C GLN A 199 10.02 -3.31 -8.90
N VAL A 200 10.00 -2.34 -8.02
CA VAL A 200 11.16 -1.95 -7.21
C VAL A 200 10.87 -2.12 -5.72
N ARG A 201 11.83 -2.66 -4.99
CA ARG A 201 11.91 -2.56 -3.52
C ARG A 201 13.34 -2.25 -3.11
N VAL A 202 13.49 -1.29 -2.21
CA VAL A 202 14.77 -1.02 -1.57
C VAL A 202 14.65 -1.42 -0.09
N ARG A 203 15.30 -2.53 0.28
CA ARG A 203 15.29 -3.02 1.67
C ARG A 203 16.39 -2.30 2.46
N HIS A 204 16.01 -1.80 3.62
CA HIS A 204 16.90 -1.08 4.51
C HIS A 204 17.53 -2.04 5.53
N HIS A 205 18.74 -2.49 5.29
CA HIS A 205 19.52 -3.28 6.25
C HIS A 205 20.57 -2.39 6.91
N GLU A 206 20.14 -1.57 7.86
CA GLU A 206 20.99 -0.58 8.56
C GLU A 206 21.70 0.38 7.58
N ASN A 207 22.96 0.14 7.29
CA ASN A 207 23.77 0.95 6.37
C ASN A 207 23.70 0.48 4.91
N LEU A 208 22.96 -0.60 4.62
CA LEU A 208 22.92 -1.25 3.31
C LEU A 208 21.54 -1.08 2.65
N ALA A 209 21.53 -0.54 1.43
CA ALA A 209 20.41 -0.65 0.53
C ALA A 209 20.50 -1.97 -0.26
N ARG A 210 19.56 -2.90 -0.05
CA ARG A 210 19.40 -4.09 -0.88
C ARG A 210 18.28 -3.84 -1.90
N ILE A 211 18.65 -3.72 -3.16
CA ILE A 211 17.73 -3.40 -4.25
C ILE A 211 17.15 -4.70 -4.81
N GLU A 212 15.83 -4.79 -4.87
CA GLU A 212 15.09 -5.84 -5.55
C GLU A 212 14.34 -5.23 -6.74
N ILE A 213 14.58 -5.74 -7.93
CA ILE A 213 13.91 -5.34 -9.19
C ILE A 213 13.49 -6.60 -9.94
N ASN A 214 12.62 -6.43 -10.94
CA ASN A 214 12.28 -7.54 -11.83
C ASN A 214 13.53 -8.05 -12.56
N GLU A 215 13.72 -9.36 -12.65
CA GLU A 215 14.87 -9.99 -13.32
C GLU A 215 15.04 -9.53 -14.78
N SER A 216 13.93 -9.27 -15.49
CA SER A 216 13.97 -8.75 -16.86
C SER A 216 14.68 -7.40 -16.98
N GLN A 217 14.82 -6.65 -15.87
CA GLN A 217 15.49 -5.35 -15.81
C GLN A 217 16.94 -5.42 -15.32
N PHE A 218 17.48 -6.62 -15.02
CA PHE A 218 18.89 -6.80 -14.65
C PHE A 218 19.85 -6.25 -15.71
N PRO A 219 19.65 -6.47 -17.03
CA PRO A 219 20.52 -5.88 -18.04
C PRO A 219 20.60 -4.34 -17.99
N LEU A 220 19.50 -3.69 -17.54
CA LEU A 220 19.48 -2.22 -17.41
C LEU A 220 20.30 -1.77 -16.20
N ILE A 221 20.10 -2.38 -15.03
CA ILE A 221 20.83 -1.98 -13.82
C ILE A 221 22.31 -2.32 -13.90
N MET A 222 22.69 -3.34 -14.70
CA MET A 222 24.09 -3.75 -14.87
C MET A 222 24.92 -2.83 -15.79
N LYS A 223 24.31 -1.88 -16.51
CA LYS A 223 25.06 -0.87 -17.25
C LYS A 223 25.87 0.00 -16.29
N LYS A 224 27.11 0.33 -16.70
CA LYS A 224 28.05 1.06 -15.84
C LYS A 224 27.46 2.38 -15.36
N GLU A 225 26.93 3.18 -16.26
CA GLU A 225 26.36 4.50 -15.98
C GLU A 225 25.18 4.40 -15.01
N THR A 226 24.31 3.40 -15.19
CA THR A 226 23.17 3.13 -14.33
C THR A 226 23.61 2.78 -12.91
N ARG A 227 24.59 1.86 -12.78
CA ARG A 227 25.12 1.43 -11.47
C ARG A 227 25.78 2.58 -10.71
N GLU A 228 26.60 3.37 -11.41
CA GLU A 228 27.31 4.51 -10.80
C GLU A 228 26.31 5.58 -10.33
N LEU A 229 25.29 5.86 -11.13
CA LEU A 229 24.24 6.81 -10.75
C LEU A 229 23.49 6.33 -9.51
N ILE A 230 23.01 5.09 -9.51
CA ILE A 230 22.26 4.49 -8.39
C ILE A 230 23.13 4.49 -7.13
N TYR A 231 24.38 4.03 -7.23
CA TYR A 231 25.30 3.98 -6.11
C TYR A 231 25.53 5.37 -5.49
N ASN A 232 25.86 6.37 -6.31
CA ASN A 232 26.14 7.73 -5.84
C ASN A 232 24.90 8.36 -5.19
N ARG A 233 23.73 8.21 -5.80
CA ARG A 233 22.49 8.77 -5.26
C ARG A 233 22.05 8.07 -3.97
N CYS A 234 22.18 6.75 -3.87
CA CYS A 234 21.92 6.05 -2.61
C CYS A 234 22.89 6.47 -1.49
N ARG A 235 24.15 6.79 -1.84
CA ARG A 235 25.12 7.34 -0.89
C ARG A 235 24.70 8.74 -0.40
N GLU A 236 24.23 9.59 -1.29
CA GLU A 236 23.71 10.92 -0.94
C GLU A 236 22.46 10.84 -0.04
N ILE A 237 21.60 9.85 -0.26
CA ILE A 237 20.40 9.57 0.56
C ILE A 237 20.82 9.15 1.99
N GLY A 238 22.01 8.53 2.18
CA GLY A 238 22.51 8.14 3.49
C GLY A 238 22.94 6.68 3.64
N PHE A 239 22.75 5.85 2.61
CA PHE A 239 23.24 4.47 2.64
C PHE A 239 24.77 4.42 2.49
N ILE A 240 25.43 3.51 3.22
CA ILE A 240 26.89 3.29 3.09
C ILE A 240 27.18 2.28 1.98
N TYR A 241 26.37 1.26 1.87
CA TYR A 241 26.52 0.18 0.90
C TYR A 241 25.25 0.05 0.04
N VAL A 242 25.44 -0.38 -1.20
CA VAL A 242 24.35 -0.64 -2.15
C VAL A 242 24.60 -2.00 -2.78
N SER A 243 23.60 -2.87 -2.74
CA SER A 243 23.66 -4.21 -3.32
C SER A 243 22.41 -4.49 -4.16
N LEU A 244 22.54 -5.41 -5.10
CA LEU A 244 21.43 -5.98 -5.86
C LEU A 244 21.12 -7.37 -5.32
N ASP A 245 19.84 -7.65 -5.06
CA ASP A 245 19.39 -9.00 -4.74
C ASP A 245 19.50 -9.88 -5.98
N LEU A 246 20.20 -11.02 -5.89
CA LEU A 246 20.47 -11.90 -7.02
C LEU A 246 19.22 -12.59 -7.57
N LEU A 247 18.20 -12.78 -6.73
CA LEU A 247 16.92 -13.36 -7.15
C LEU A 247 15.87 -12.30 -7.53
N GLY A 248 16.25 -11.02 -7.44
CA GLY A 248 15.36 -9.92 -7.76
C GLY A 248 14.15 -9.81 -6.83
N TYR A 249 13.08 -9.19 -7.33
CA TYR A 249 11.86 -8.99 -6.56
C TYR A 249 11.09 -10.30 -6.36
N ARG A 250 10.75 -10.60 -5.11
CA ARG A 250 9.87 -11.70 -4.72
C ARG A 250 8.84 -11.20 -3.70
N THR A 251 7.59 -11.60 -3.91
CA THR A 251 6.53 -11.34 -2.92
C THR A 251 6.89 -12.07 -1.62
N GLY A 252 6.81 -11.37 -0.49
CA GLY A 252 7.08 -11.97 0.81
C GLY A 252 8.56 -12.17 1.16
N SER A 253 9.54 -11.67 0.36
CA SER A 253 10.98 -11.86 0.62
C SER A 253 11.44 -11.46 2.04
N MET A 254 10.74 -10.52 2.69
CA MET A 254 11.03 -10.13 4.07
C MET A 254 10.42 -11.08 5.12
N ASN A 255 9.51 -11.97 4.72
CA ASN A 255 8.91 -12.96 5.60
C ASN A 255 9.78 -14.23 5.74
N GLU A 256 10.82 -14.39 4.89
CA GLU A 256 11.77 -15.51 4.96
C GLU A 256 12.48 -15.61 6.32
N THR A 257 12.47 -14.55 7.13
CA THR A 257 13.03 -14.51 8.49
C THR A 257 12.01 -14.88 9.57
N LEU A 258 10.76 -15.11 9.20
CA LEU A 258 9.71 -15.54 10.12
C LEU A 258 9.62 -17.07 10.06
N ASP A 259 9.68 -17.72 11.21
CA ASP A 259 9.40 -19.16 11.36
C ASP A 259 7.86 -19.39 11.26
N VAL A 260 7.29 -19.18 10.04
CA VAL A 260 5.85 -19.30 9.80
C VAL A 260 5.60 -20.38 8.77
#